data_6f7874e5449eb9f1b99efd6d094cdc83
#
_entry.id   6f7874e5449eb9f1b99efd6d094cdc83
#
_cell.length_a   1.000
_cell.length_b   1.000
_cell.length_c   1.000
_cell.angle_alpha   90.00
_cell.angle_beta   90.00
_cell.angle_gamma   90.00
#
_symmetry.space_group_name_H-M   'P 1'
#
loop_
_entity.id
_entity.type
_entity.pdbx_description
1 polymer ?
#
loop_
_entity_poly.entity_id
_entity_poly.type
_entity_poly.pdbx_seq_one_letter_code
_entity_poly.pdbx_strand_id
1 'polypeptide(L)'
;MRINTINIQQYSEYLDTVDSAVFQQSKYHAKKFEHDGWTVEFIQASQEKEVYATCMLAYLPLMKVFKYCYVARGFLADYKDKDKLVKFTSSLRQYLKKKNVVYLETDPEIDLVQRDKDGNVVENGFHNYDVVDNLKSAGFLQLPLKQGYDLSKECRFCSSIDLRGKTSDEIFNAFSSATRRNTRTAQKYNVHIRKLNVDQLHILDSMEKETSARQDFEAMSLDYFKNLYRFYGEDHVETLLSYLDLDEYEQKIKKEYNTTLTSIEKTKAFLEKNPGNEKKEKRLKTDETYLDSLEKKISHIQELKDTYGKEVPLACCLFIKYGHEIVYLVGSSNYEQRDFRGPYAIHWHMIQEAIKEGYDFYNFYGISGYFEPGKEGYGVFDFKRGFN
;
A
#
# COMPACT_ATOMS: atom_id res chain seq x y z
N MET A 1 19.21 0.57 35.12
CA MET A 1 19.22 0.30 33.68
C MET A 1 20.23 1.21 32.99
N ARG A 2 21.01 0.70 32.07
CA ARG A 2 22.02 1.44 31.30
C ARG A 2 21.57 1.59 29.86
N ILE A 3 21.74 2.79 29.29
CA ILE A 3 21.55 3.04 27.87
C ILE A 3 22.91 3.18 27.20
N ASN A 4 23.15 2.39 26.17
CA ASN A 4 24.38 2.43 25.38
C ASN A 4 24.03 2.80 23.94
N THR A 5 24.87 3.58 23.29
CA THR A 5 24.85 3.73 21.84
C THR A 5 25.40 2.44 21.24
N ILE A 6 24.73 1.93 20.21
CA ILE A 6 25.13 0.76 19.43
C ILE A 6 25.36 1.18 17.97
N ASN A 7 26.13 0.42 17.23
CA ASN A 7 26.32 0.71 15.82
C ASN A 7 25.16 0.14 14.98
N ILE A 8 25.11 0.56 13.71
CA ILE A 8 24.03 0.21 12.76
C ILE A 8 23.96 -1.31 12.52
N GLN A 9 25.08 -2.02 12.59
CA GLN A 9 25.10 -3.47 12.39
C GLN A 9 24.48 -4.18 13.60
N GLN A 10 24.89 -3.83 14.82
CA GLN A 10 24.30 -4.38 16.06
C GLN A 10 22.80 -4.10 16.13
N TYR A 11 22.39 -2.90 15.68
CA TYR A 11 20.98 -2.55 15.61
C TYR A 11 20.23 -3.44 14.61
N SER A 12 20.77 -3.66 13.40
CA SER A 12 20.16 -4.50 12.38
C SER A 12 20.08 -5.97 12.83
N GLU A 13 21.14 -6.49 13.44
CA GLU A 13 21.14 -7.86 13.99
C GLU A 13 20.06 -8.04 15.06
N TYR A 14 19.80 -7.01 15.86
CA TYR A 14 18.70 -7.04 16.83
C TYR A 14 17.33 -7.03 16.13
N LEU A 15 17.15 -6.19 15.09
CA LEU A 15 15.91 -6.16 14.31
C LEU A 15 15.54 -7.51 13.71
N ASP A 16 16.53 -8.28 13.27
CA ASP A 16 16.33 -9.63 12.71
C ASP A 16 15.82 -10.65 13.75
N THR A 17 15.87 -10.29 15.05
CA THR A 17 15.40 -11.14 16.17
C THR A 17 14.00 -10.77 16.68
N VAL A 18 13.40 -9.70 16.18
CA VAL A 18 12.11 -9.21 16.68
C VAL A 18 11.05 -9.18 15.58
N ASP A 19 9.91 -9.80 15.86
CA ASP A 19 8.80 -9.91 14.90
C ASP A 19 8.10 -8.57 14.62
N SER A 20 8.28 -7.57 15.51
CA SER A 20 7.64 -6.25 15.39
C SER A 20 8.46 -5.23 14.59
N ALA A 21 9.52 -5.65 13.91
CA ALA A 21 10.36 -4.75 13.13
C ALA A 21 9.63 -4.28 11.85
N VAL A 22 9.45 -2.97 11.72
CA VAL A 22 8.83 -2.32 10.57
C VAL A 22 9.85 -1.47 9.79
N PHE A 23 9.53 -1.15 8.54
CA PHE A 23 10.49 -0.47 7.67
C PHE A 23 10.95 0.89 8.19
N GLN A 24 10.08 1.62 8.94
CA GLN A 24 10.40 2.90 9.55
C GLN A 24 11.48 2.81 10.64
N GLN A 25 11.71 1.62 11.17
CA GLN A 25 12.79 1.37 12.17
C GLN A 25 14.04 0.77 11.53
N SER A 26 14.04 0.55 10.21
CA SER A 26 15.15 -0.08 9.52
C SER A 26 16.39 0.83 9.39
N LYS A 27 17.56 0.20 9.20
CA LYS A 27 18.78 0.90 8.80
C LYS A 27 18.63 1.71 7.51
N TYR A 28 17.70 1.32 6.66
CA TYR A 28 17.41 1.98 5.40
C TYR A 28 16.65 3.27 5.64
N HIS A 29 15.69 3.27 6.56
CA HIS A 29 14.98 4.47 6.96
C HIS A 29 15.86 5.46 7.70
N ALA A 30 16.86 4.97 8.43
CA ALA A 30 17.89 5.82 9.02
C ALA A 30 18.60 6.68 7.96
N LYS A 31 19.00 6.08 6.83
CA LYS A 31 19.59 6.83 5.70
C LYS A 31 18.66 7.87 5.12
N LYS A 32 17.34 7.58 5.08
CA LYS A 32 16.33 8.56 4.66
C LYS A 32 16.28 9.73 5.64
N PHE A 33 16.22 9.49 6.94
CA PHE A 33 16.27 10.55 7.94
C PHE A 33 17.53 11.41 7.81
N GLU A 34 18.70 10.80 7.64
CA GLU A 34 19.96 11.54 7.46
C GLU A 34 19.93 12.39 6.18
N HIS A 35 19.37 11.88 5.08
CA HIS A 35 19.19 12.64 3.84
C HIS A 35 18.25 13.85 4.05
N ASP A 36 17.20 13.67 4.83
CA ASP A 36 16.21 14.70 5.16
C ASP A 36 16.72 15.69 6.25
N GLY A 37 18.01 15.62 6.62
CA GLY A 37 18.67 16.56 7.52
C GLY A 37 18.56 16.19 9.01
N TRP A 38 18.08 15.00 9.34
CA TRP A 38 18.06 14.50 10.71
C TRP A 38 19.42 13.92 11.11
N THR A 39 19.72 13.97 12.40
CA THR A 39 20.84 13.18 12.96
C THR A 39 20.28 11.92 13.58
N VAL A 40 20.81 10.76 13.20
CA VAL A 40 20.32 9.46 13.68
C VAL A 40 21.28 8.83 14.67
N GLU A 41 20.73 8.18 15.68
CA GLU A 41 21.47 7.42 16.67
C GLU A 41 20.69 6.14 17.03
N PHE A 42 21.42 5.04 17.18
CA PHE A 42 20.85 3.77 17.64
C PHE A 42 21.26 3.53 19.10
N ILE A 43 20.26 3.22 19.92
CA ILE A 43 20.49 2.93 21.35
C ILE A 43 19.89 1.59 21.75
N GLN A 44 20.51 0.99 22.77
CA GLN A 44 20.01 -0.18 23.44
C GLN A 44 20.00 0.04 24.95
N ALA A 45 18.88 -0.20 25.58
CA ALA A 45 18.69 -0.17 27.00
C ALA A 45 18.78 -1.59 27.57
N SER A 46 19.68 -1.82 28.51
CA SER A 46 19.92 -3.14 29.11
C SER A 46 20.14 -3.07 30.61
N GLN A 47 19.84 -4.19 31.27
CA GLN A 47 20.19 -4.41 32.69
C GLN A 47 20.64 -5.86 32.84
N GLU A 48 21.80 -6.10 33.44
CA GLU A 48 22.40 -7.42 33.75
C GLU A 48 22.65 -8.31 32.53
N LYS A 49 22.45 -8.10 31.39
CA LYS A 49 22.50 -8.79 30.10
C LYS A 49 21.13 -8.90 29.40
N GLU A 50 20.05 -8.53 30.09
CA GLU A 50 18.73 -8.48 29.46
C GLU A 50 18.57 -7.16 28.72
N VAL A 51 18.12 -7.23 27.46
CA VAL A 51 17.73 -6.08 26.62
C VAL A 51 16.29 -5.74 26.93
N TYR A 52 16.05 -4.51 27.35
CA TYR A 52 14.72 -3.98 27.68
C TYR A 52 14.06 -3.24 26.52
N ALA A 53 14.89 -2.54 25.77
CA ALA A 53 14.42 -1.81 24.59
C ALA A 53 15.60 -1.49 23.67
N THR A 54 15.30 -1.40 22.39
CA THR A 54 16.20 -0.89 21.36
C THR A 54 15.44 0.11 20.50
N CYS A 55 16.07 1.18 20.09
CA CYS A 55 15.41 2.13 19.18
C CYS A 55 16.38 2.96 18.34
N MET A 56 15.87 3.45 17.24
CA MET A 56 16.45 4.49 16.42
C MET A 56 15.90 5.85 16.90
N LEU A 57 16.78 6.75 17.30
CA LEU A 57 16.47 8.11 17.71
C LEU A 57 16.83 9.06 16.56
N ALA A 58 15.87 9.77 16.03
CA ALA A 58 16.10 10.79 15.01
C ALA A 58 15.97 12.18 15.63
N TYR A 59 16.97 13.05 15.42
CA TYR A 59 17.05 14.36 16.03
C TYR A 59 17.00 15.47 15.00
N LEU A 60 16.21 16.49 15.29
CA LEU A 60 16.28 17.79 14.61
C LEU A 60 16.72 18.89 15.60
N PRO A 61 17.51 19.86 15.13
CA PRO A 61 17.81 21.05 15.91
C PRO A 61 16.52 21.82 16.25
N LEU A 62 16.37 22.19 17.51
CA LEU A 62 15.31 23.08 17.96
C LEU A 62 15.99 24.27 18.64
N MET A 63 15.92 25.44 18.02
CA MET A 63 16.76 26.60 18.42
C MET A 63 18.27 26.25 18.34
N LYS A 64 19.15 27.08 18.93
CA LYS A 64 20.61 26.90 18.79
C LYS A 64 21.21 25.74 19.58
N VAL A 65 20.57 25.35 20.67
CA VAL A 65 21.16 24.41 21.67
C VAL A 65 20.25 23.21 22.00
N PHE A 66 18.99 23.27 21.68
CA PHE A 66 18.02 22.21 21.99
C PHE A 66 17.74 21.30 20.78
N LYS A 67 17.21 20.14 21.06
CA LYS A 67 16.82 19.16 20.04
C LYS A 67 15.41 18.67 20.27
N TYR A 68 14.72 18.45 19.17
CA TYR A 68 13.55 17.58 19.05
C TYR A 68 14.02 16.18 18.73
N CYS A 69 13.40 15.17 19.31
CA CYS A 69 13.67 13.76 19.05
C CYS A 69 12.39 13.07 18.60
N TYR A 70 12.46 12.35 17.50
CA TYR A 70 11.38 11.50 17.00
C TYR A 70 11.82 10.04 16.97
N VAL A 71 10.94 9.15 17.39
CA VAL A 71 11.11 7.69 17.31
C VAL A 71 9.97 7.12 16.50
N ALA A 72 10.20 7.01 15.20
CA ALA A 72 9.19 6.51 14.28
C ALA A 72 8.84 5.06 14.59
N ARG A 73 7.57 4.77 14.75
CA ARG A 73 7.01 3.43 15.02
C ARG A 73 7.70 2.66 16.15
N GLY A 74 8.48 3.32 16.97
CA GLY A 74 9.26 2.66 18.00
C GLY A 74 8.92 3.23 19.34
N PHE A 75 9.35 2.68 20.41
CA PHE A 75 10.49 1.78 20.69
C PHE A 75 10.22 0.30 20.37
N LEU A 76 11.27 -0.47 20.14
CA LEU A 76 11.23 -1.93 20.21
C LEU A 76 11.35 -2.35 21.67
N ALA A 77 10.24 -2.47 22.37
CA ALA A 77 10.14 -2.73 23.80
C ALA A 77 8.85 -3.49 24.12
N ASP A 78 8.82 -4.17 25.25
CA ASP A 78 7.58 -4.73 25.78
C ASP A 78 6.74 -3.63 26.45
N TYR A 79 5.72 -3.15 25.74
CA TYR A 79 4.80 -2.12 26.23
C TYR A 79 3.78 -2.64 27.24
N LYS A 80 3.63 -3.95 27.38
CA LYS A 80 2.72 -4.58 28.35
C LYS A 80 3.36 -4.76 29.71
N ASP A 81 4.70 -4.88 29.75
CA ASP A 81 5.45 -4.87 31.01
C ASP A 81 5.64 -3.42 31.51
N LYS A 82 4.69 -2.96 32.30
CA LYS A 82 4.68 -1.61 32.87
C LYS A 82 5.96 -1.26 33.62
N ASP A 83 6.49 -2.18 34.42
CA ASP A 83 7.65 -1.90 35.24
C ASP A 83 8.92 -1.76 34.41
N LYS A 84 9.09 -2.62 33.40
CA LYS A 84 10.18 -2.50 32.43
C LYS A 84 10.06 -1.21 31.64
N LEU A 85 8.88 -0.86 31.15
CA LEU A 85 8.63 0.35 30.40
C LEU A 85 8.94 1.61 31.20
N VAL A 86 8.49 1.70 32.45
CA VAL A 86 8.79 2.83 33.36
C VAL A 86 10.29 2.97 33.64
N LYS A 87 10.99 1.85 33.89
CA LYS A 87 12.45 1.85 34.10
C LYS A 87 13.21 2.32 32.86
N PHE A 88 12.82 1.81 31.69
CA PHE A 88 13.39 2.19 30.40
C PHE A 88 13.19 3.68 30.14
N THR A 89 11.98 4.17 30.20
CA THR A 89 11.65 5.56 29.88
C THR A 89 12.26 6.56 30.85
N SER A 90 12.40 6.20 32.14
CA SER A 90 13.12 6.98 33.13
C SER A 90 14.61 7.12 32.76
N SER A 91 15.25 6.02 32.37
CA SER A 91 16.66 6.02 31.93
C SER A 91 16.82 6.79 30.60
N LEU A 92 15.89 6.62 29.67
CA LEU A 92 15.88 7.35 28.40
C LEU A 92 15.75 8.86 28.62
N ARG A 93 14.87 9.30 29.51
CA ARG A 93 14.73 10.72 29.88
C ARG A 93 16.02 11.33 30.36
N GLN A 94 16.77 10.61 31.25
CA GLN A 94 18.05 11.05 31.73
C GLN A 94 19.12 11.11 30.62
N TYR A 95 19.11 10.12 29.72
CA TYR A 95 19.98 10.07 28.55
C TYR A 95 19.75 11.25 27.61
N LEU A 96 18.50 11.50 27.25
CA LEU A 96 18.10 12.58 26.35
C LEU A 96 18.35 13.98 26.93
N LYS A 97 18.17 14.16 28.25
CA LYS A 97 18.52 15.40 28.95
C LYS A 97 20.00 15.80 28.78
N LYS A 98 20.91 14.83 28.84
CA LYS A 98 22.35 15.06 28.61
C LYS A 98 22.68 15.49 27.18
N LYS A 99 21.77 15.25 26.24
CA LYS A 99 21.89 15.61 24.82
C LYS A 99 21.11 16.87 24.45
N ASN A 100 20.58 17.59 25.44
CA ASN A 100 19.73 18.78 25.27
C ASN A 100 18.43 18.52 24.49
N VAL A 101 17.89 17.32 24.56
CA VAL A 101 16.58 17.00 24.00
C VAL A 101 15.50 17.50 24.95
N VAL A 102 14.65 18.39 24.47
CA VAL A 102 13.55 18.99 25.24
C VAL A 102 12.19 18.39 24.92
N TYR A 103 12.07 17.73 23.76
CA TYR A 103 10.83 17.10 23.33
C TYR A 103 11.15 15.78 22.62
N LEU A 104 10.49 14.71 23.06
CA LEU A 104 10.50 13.39 22.43
C LEU A 104 9.09 13.05 21.99
N GLU A 105 8.94 12.65 20.76
CA GLU A 105 7.71 12.11 20.20
C GLU A 105 7.90 10.69 19.69
N THR A 106 6.88 9.86 19.87
CA THR A 106 6.87 8.49 19.35
C THR A 106 5.43 8.07 19.02
N ASP A 107 5.28 7.25 18.03
CA ASP A 107 4.02 6.65 17.55
C ASP A 107 4.19 5.13 17.44
N PRO A 108 4.22 4.38 18.55
CA PRO A 108 4.49 2.95 18.55
C PRO A 108 3.64 2.17 17.55
N GLU A 109 4.26 1.19 16.86
CA GLU A 109 3.56 0.27 15.97
C GLU A 109 2.80 -0.77 16.81
N ILE A 110 1.73 -0.31 17.44
CA ILE A 110 0.83 -1.13 18.25
C ILE A 110 -0.60 -0.78 17.92
N ASP A 111 -1.31 -1.75 17.40
CA ASP A 111 -2.72 -1.61 17.12
C ASP A 111 -3.51 -1.33 18.40
N LEU A 112 -4.21 -0.21 18.44
CA LEU A 112 -4.98 0.18 19.62
C LEU A 112 -6.23 -0.70 19.81
N VAL A 113 -6.93 -0.98 18.71
CA VAL A 113 -8.19 -1.74 18.72
C VAL A 113 -8.41 -2.39 17.37
N GLN A 114 -8.92 -3.63 17.40
CA GLN A 114 -9.30 -4.35 16.19
C GLN A 114 -10.55 -3.75 15.56
N ARG A 115 -10.49 -3.52 14.26
CA ARG A 115 -11.62 -3.09 13.43
C ARG A 115 -11.89 -4.10 12.33
N ASP A 116 -13.16 -4.22 11.94
CA ASP A 116 -13.55 -4.98 10.77
C ASP A 116 -13.27 -4.19 9.47
N LYS A 117 -13.49 -4.84 8.33
CA LYS A 117 -13.33 -4.21 7.01
C LYS A 117 -14.21 -2.97 6.79
N ASP A 118 -15.28 -2.81 7.53
CA ASP A 118 -16.20 -1.66 7.45
C ASP A 118 -15.86 -0.55 8.45
N GLY A 119 -14.74 -0.73 9.20
CA GLY A 119 -14.23 0.23 10.16
C GLY A 119 -14.87 0.15 11.55
N ASN A 120 -15.80 -0.78 11.79
CA ASN A 120 -16.40 -0.96 13.09
C ASN A 120 -15.45 -1.65 14.05
N VAL A 121 -15.50 -1.27 15.33
CA VAL A 121 -14.76 -1.98 16.37
C VAL A 121 -15.35 -3.38 16.51
N VAL A 122 -14.46 -4.39 16.44
CA VAL A 122 -14.89 -5.80 16.57
C VAL A 122 -15.23 -6.09 18.01
N GLU A 123 -16.46 -6.54 18.28
CA GLU A 123 -16.88 -6.99 19.60
C GLU A 123 -16.04 -8.23 20.01
N ASN A 124 -15.43 -8.18 21.17
CA ASN A 124 -14.45 -9.18 21.64
C ASN A 124 -13.16 -9.28 20.79
N GLY A 125 -12.89 -8.33 19.93
CA GLY A 125 -11.61 -8.17 19.26
C GLY A 125 -10.50 -7.77 20.23
N PHE A 126 -9.26 -7.80 19.77
CA PHE A 126 -8.16 -7.34 20.60
C PHE A 126 -8.23 -5.83 20.84
N HIS A 127 -7.72 -5.40 22.00
CA HIS A 127 -7.46 -4.00 22.32
C HIS A 127 -6.20 -3.88 23.17
N ASN A 128 -5.52 -2.75 23.07
CA ASN A 128 -4.29 -2.43 23.80
C ASN A 128 -4.41 -1.09 24.56
N TYR A 129 -5.56 -0.88 25.23
CA TYR A 129 -5.75 0.32 26.07
C TYR A 129 -4.82 0.32 27.26
N ASP A 130 -4.46 -0.85 27.77
CA ASP A 130 -3.44 -1.05 28.82
C ASP A 130 -2.09 -0.49 28.42
N VAL A 131 -1.69 -0.60 27.16
CA VAL A 131 -0.46 0.01 26.62
C VAL A 131 -0.50 1.53 26.75
N VAL A 132 -1.63 2.16 26.44
CA VAL A 132 -1.81 3.61 26.60
C VAL A 132 -1.67 4.01 28.07
N ASP A 133 -2.23 3.25 28.99
CA ASP A 133 -2.13 3.52 30.44
C ASP A 133 -0.72 3.28 30.98
N ASN A 134 0.00 2.27 30.45
CA ASN A 134 1.39 2.03 30.77
C ASN A 134 2.29 3.18 30.28
N LEU A 135 2.07 3.69 29.05
CA LEU A 135 2.79 4.85 28.53
C LEU A 135 2.52 6.11 29.36
N LYS A 136 1.26 6.36 29.76
CA LYS A 136 0.93 7.47 30.67
C LYS A 136 1.65 7.32 32.02
N SER A 137 1.68 6.11 32.57
CA SER A 137 2.39 5.80 33.81
C SER A 137 3.91 6.01 33.68
N ALA A 138 4.45 5.79 32.48
CA ALA A 138 5.86 6.04 32.14
C ALA A 138 6.15 7.54 31.86
N GLY A 139 5.14 8.42 31.96
CA GLY A 139 5.27 9.86 31.86
C GLY A 139 5.10 10.43 30.45
N PHE A 140 4.52 9.66 29.52
CA PHE A 140 4.12 10.16 28.22
C PHE A 140 2.77 10.87 28.28
N LEU A 141 2.59 11.87 27.42
CA LEU A 141 1.32 12.53 27.18
C LEU A 141 0.79 12.05 25.83
N GLN A 142 -0.42 11.53 25.82
CA GLN A 142 -1.07 11.17 24.57
C GLN A 142 -1.50 12.44 23.84
N LEU A 143 -1.02 12.60 22.61
CA LEU A 143 -1.47 13.67 21.73
C LEU A 143 -2.92 13.42 21.28
N PRO A 144 -3.69 14.48 20.92
CA PRO A 144 -5.04 14.33 20.41
C PRO A 144 -5.06 13.40 19.19
N LEU A 145 -5.93 12.41 19.24
CA LEU A 145 -6.12 11.47 18.14
C LEU A 145 -6.98 12.13 17.05
N LYS A 146 -6.38 12.44 15.92
CA LYS A 146 -7.06 13.03 14.76
C LYS A 146 -7.51 11.97 13.76
N GLN A 147 -8.55 12.26 13.01
CA GLN A 147 -8.92 11.60 11.77
C GLN A 147 -8.42 12.45 10.59
N GLY A 148 -8.41 11.88 9.39
CA GLY A 148 -7.82 12.50 8.21
C GLY A 148 -6.35 12.11 8.03
N TYR A 149 -5.75 12.65 6.97
CA TYR A 149 -4.33 12.46 6.68
C TYR A 149 -3.52 13.59 7.32
N ASP A 150 -2.51 13.24 8.10
CA ASP A 150 -1.52 14.16 8.63
C ASP A 150 -0.15 13.76 8.07
N LEU A 151 0.29 14.44 7.01
CA LEU A 151 1.55 14.14 6.32
C LEU A 151 2.81 14.38 7.17
N SER A 152 2.66 15.02 8.33
CA SER A 152 3.76 15.23 9.29
C SER A 152 3.99 14.04 10.21
N LYS A 153 3.12 13.03 10.16
CA LYS A 153 3.10 11.85 11.04
C LYS A 153 2.89 10.59 10.23
N GLU A 154 3.25 9.47 10.84
CA GLU A 154 2.84 8.17 10.33
C GLU A 154 1.31 8.00 10.37
N CYS A 155 0.77 7.20 9.45
CA CYS A 155 -0.68 7.01 9.38
C CYS A 155 -1.22 6.34 10.65
N ARG A 156 -2.31 6.92 11.18
CA ARG A 156 -2.95 6.40 12.38
C ARG A 156 -3.80 5.16 12.12
N PHE A 157 -4.45 5.11 10.97
CA PHE A 157 -5.28 4.00 10.55
C PHE A 157 -4.64 3.33 9.35
N CYS A 158 -4.40 2.02 9.46
CA CYS A 158 -3.88 1.19 8.38
C CYS A 158 -4.91 0.12 8.00
N SER A 159 -4.87 -0.28 6.74
CA SER A 159 -5.66 -1.42 6.24
C SER A 159 -4.70 -2.52 5.83
N SER A 160 -4.85 -3.72 6.40
CA SER A 160 -3.97 -4.85 6.12
C SER A 160 -4.74 -6.15 5.97
N ILE A 161 -4.19 -7.08 5.21
CA ILE A 161 -4.68 -8.46 5.08
C ILE A 161 -3.70 -9.37 5.82
N ASP A 162 -4.22 -10.20 6.72
CA ASP A 162 -3.47 -11.29 7.34
C ASP A 162 -3.40 -12.46 6.35
N LEU A 163 -2.17 -12.80 5.93
CA LEU A 163 -1.89 -13.85 4.94
C LEU A 163 -1.49 -15.19 5.59
N ARG A 164 -1.23 -15.20 6.90
CA ARG A 164 -0.68 -16.36 7.62
C ARG A 164 -1.54 -17.60 7.49
N GLY A 165 -0.95 -18.66 6.95
CA GLY A 165 -1.60 -19.93 6.76
C GLY A 165 -2.73 -19.96 5.72
N LYS A 166 -2.85 -18.90 4.89
CA LYS A 166 -3.89 -18.78 3.88
C LYS A 166 -3.34 -19.01 2.47
N THR A 167 -4.15 -19.65 1.66
CA THR A 167 -3.90 -19.81 0.23
C THR A 167 -4.41 -18.61 -0.57
N SER A 168 -3.89 -18.45 -1.80
CA SER A 168 -4.38 -17.41 -2.71
C SER A 168 -5.89 -17.52 -2.97
N ASP A 169 -6.42 -18.74 -3.06
CA ASP A 169 -7.85 -18.95 -3.29
C ASP A 169 -8.71 -18.52 -2.09
N GLU A 170 -8.27 -18.79 -0.86
CA GLU A 170 -8.97 -18.33 0.36
C GLU A 170 -8.98 -16.81 0.43
N ILE A 171 -7.83 -16.16 0.18
CA ILE A 171 -7.75 -14.69 0.15
C ILE A 171 -8.64 -14.11 -0.96
N PHE A 172 -8.58 -14.67 -2.19
CA PHE A 172 -9.42 -14.19 -3.29
C PHE A 172 -10.92 -14.33 -2.98
N ASN A 173 -11.32 -15.43 -2.35
CA ASN A 173 -12.71 -15.67 -1.99
C ASN A 173 -13.21 -14.76 -0.86
N ALA A 174 -12.32 -14.28 0.00
CA ALA A 174 -12.62 -13.30 1.04
C ALA A 174 -12.86 -11.87 0.49
N PHE A 175 -12.32 -11.54 -0.68
CA PHE A 175 -12.58 -10.25 -1.32
C PHE A 175 -14.08 -9.98 -1.50
N SER A 176 -14.47 -8.72 -1.48
CA SER A 176 -15.81 -8.31 -1.82
C SER A 176 -16.20 -8.79 -3.23
N SER A 177 -17.50 -8.98 -3.47
CA SER A 177 -17.99 -9.38 -4.80
C SER A 177 -17.57 -8.39 -5.90
N ALA A 178 -17.50 -7.09 -5.58
CA ALA A 178 -17.05 -6.05 -6.50
C ALA A 178 -15.55 -6.20 -6.82
N THR A 179 -14.70 -6.42 -5.81
CA THR A 179 -13.26 -6.61 -5.99
C THR A 179 -12.97 -7.86 -6.80
N ARG A 180 -13.60 -9.00 -6.48
CA ARG A 180 -13.47 -10.21 -7.31
C ARG A 180 -13.86 -9.99 -8.77
N ARG A 181 -14.98 -9.29 -9.00
CA ARG A 181 -15.43 -8.96 -10.37
C ARG A 181 -14.41 -8.07 -11.08
N ASN A 182 -13.89 -7.03 -10.43
CA ASN A 182 -12.90 -6.12 -11.01
C ASN A 182 -11.58 -6.84 -11.32
N THR A 183 -11.11 -7.69 -10.42
CA THR A 183 -9.90 -8.51 -10.65
C THR A 183 -10.09 -9.46 -11.85
N ARG A 184 -11.23 -10.15 -11.93
CA ARG A 184 -11.54 -11.00 -13.11
C ARG A 184 -11.69 -10.18 -14.39
N THR A 185 -12.17 -8.93 -14.29
CA THR A 185 -12.25 -8.04 -15.46
C THR A 185 -10.86 -7.69 -15.98
N ALA A 186 -9.92 -7.34 -15.08
CA ALA A 186 -8.53 -7.11 -15.48
C ALA A 186 -7.91 -8.35 -16.16
N GLN A 187 -8.13 -9.54 -15.59
CA GLN A 187 -7.70 -10.82 -16.19
C GLN A 187 -8.34 -11.04 -17.57
N LYS A 188 -9.65 -10.75 -17.69
CA LYS A 188 -10.35 -10.88 -18.99
C LYS A 188 -9.77 -9.97 -20.06
N TYR A 189 -9.32 -8.77 -19.71
CA TYR A 189 -8.65 -7.85 -20.62
C TYR A 189 -7.18 -8.22 -20.90
N ASN A 190 -6.65 -9.23 -20.24
CA ASN A 190 -5.24 -9.62 -20.31
C ASN A 190 -4.33 -8.46 -19.87
N VAL A 191 -4.66 -7.80 -18.75
CA VAL A 191 -3.83 -6.75 -18.19
C VAL A 191 -2.51 -7.37 -17.73
N HIS A 192 -1.42 -6.89 -18.31
CA HIS A 192 -0.06 -7.30 -18.00
C HIS A 192 0.51 -6.51 -16.82
N ILE A 193 1.48 -7.11 -16.13
CA ILE A 193 2.22 -6.46 -15.03
C ILE A 193 3.70 -6.62 -15.30
N ARG A 194 4.45 -5.54 -15.09
CA ARG A 194 5.91 -5.57 -15.11
C ARG A 194 6.52 -4.71 -14.04
N LYS A 195 7.68 -5.10 -13.56
CA LYS A 195 8.52 -4.29 -12.67
C LYS A 195 9.12 -3.12 -13.45
N LEU A 196 9.14 -1.96 -12.83
CA LEU A 196 9.89 -0.80 -13.32
C LEU A 196 11.28 -0.76 -12.67
N ASN A 197 12.28 -0.44 -13.45
CA ASN A 197 13.61 -0.09 -12.93
C ASN A 197 13.66 1.41 -12.56
N VAL A 198 14.75 1.85 -11.93
CA VAL A 198 14.91 3.22 -11.43
C VAL A 198 14.81 4.27 -12.54
N ASP A 199 15.28 3.96 -13.77
CA ASP A 199 15.24 4.89 -14.91
C ASP A 199 13.80 5.06 -15.44
N GLN A 200 12.91 4.10 -15.16
CA GLN A 200 11.52 4.12 -15.58
C GLN A 200 10.56 4.73 -14.53
N LEU A 201 11.06 5.16 -13.38
CA LEU A 201 10.24 5.78 -12.32
C LEU A 201 9.55 7.08 -12.75
N HIS A 202 9.99 7.69 -13.86
CA HIS A 202 9.30 8.82 -14.47
C HIS A 202 7.84 8.47 -14.86
N ILE A 203 7.54 7.19 -15.12
CA ILE A 203 6.18 6.73 -15.40
C ILE A 203 5.31 6.87 -14.14
N LEU A 204 5.81 6.43 -12.98
CA LEU A 204 5.11 6.63 -11.70
C LEU A 204 4.95 8.12 -11.38
N ASP A 205 5.99 8.92 -11.56
CA ASP A 205 5.97 10.36 -11.32
C ASP A 205 4.91 11.09 -12.17
N SER A 206 4.80 10.74 -13.46
CA SER A 206 3.77 11.31 -14.34
C SER A 206 2.36 10.93 -13.86
N MET A 207 2.12 9.65 -13.58
CA MET A 207 0.82 9.16 -13.11
C MET A 207 0.46 9.72 -11.74
N GLU A 208 1.44 9.92 -10.85
CA GLU A 208 1.25 10.53 -9.54
C GLU A 208 0.81 11.99 -9.66
N LYS A 209 1.44 12.77 -10.52
CA LYS A 209 1.05 14.16 -10.81
C LYS A 209 -0.38 14.26 -11.35
N GLU A 210 -0.78 13.38 -12.26
CA GLU A 210 -2.15 13.33 -12.76
C GLU A 210 -3.16 12.96 -11.66
N THR A 211 -2.79 12.00 -10.82
CA THR A 211 -3.64 11.55 -9.72
C THR A 211 -3.77 12.64 -8.66
N SER A 212 -2.66 13.31 -8.29
CA SER A 212 -2.64 14.38 -7.29
C SER A 212 -3.46 15.59 -7.75
N ALA A 213 -3.33 16.00 -9.02
CA ALA A 213 -4.12 17.09 -9.58
C ALA A 213 -5.64 16.80 -9.57
N ARG A 214 -6.02 15.54 -9.75
CA ARG A 214 -7.43 15.11 -9.71
C ARG A 214 -7.98 14.98 -8.27
N GLN A 215 -7.15 14.60 -7.32
CA GLN A 215 -7.55 14.30 -5.94
C GLN A 215 -7.23 15.43 -4.96
N ASP A 216 -6.63 16.52 -5.44
CA ASP A 216 -6.27 17.71 -4.67
C ASP A 216 -5.33 17.40 -3.47
N PHE A 217 -4.22 16.71 -3.75
CA PHE A 217 -3.14 16.49 -2.79
C PHE A 217 -1.77 16.81 -3.42
N GLU A 218 -0.74 16.96 -2.59
CA GLU A 218 0.62 17.21 -3.05
C GLU A 218 1.30 15.93 -3.54
N ALA A 219 1.72 15.91 -4.82
CA ALA A 219 2.38 14.75 -5.42
C ALA A 219 3.76 14.51 -4.81
N MET A 220 4.12 13.26 -4.60
CA MET A 220 5.49 12.88 -4.32
C MET A 220 6.37 13.13 -5.55
N SER A 221 7.61 13.55 -5.33
CA SER A 221 8.53 13.86 -6.42
C SER A 221 9.23 12.62 -6.98
N LEU A 222 9.71 12.71 -8.23
CA LEU A 222 10.57 11.68 -8.82
C LEU A 222 11.82 11.40 -7.96
N ASP A 223 12.40 12.44 -7.36
CA ASP A 223 13.55 12.28 -6.47
C ASP A 223 13.20 11.51 -5.20
N TYR A 224 12.01 11.69 -4.66
CA TYR A 224 11.53 10.88 -3.54
C TYR A 224 11.51 9.39 -3.91
N PHE A 225 10.95 9.03 -5.07
CA PHE A 225 10.92 7.63 -5.52
C PHE A 225 12.32 7.06 -5.76
N LYS A 226 13.21 7.81 -6.41
CA LYS A 226 14.61 7.40 -6.62
C LYS A 226 15.36 7.23 -5.29
N ASN A 227 15.11 8.10 -4.32
CA ASN A 227 15.74 8.02 -3.01
C ASN A 227 15.28 6.79 -2.21
N LEU A 228 14.03 6.34 -2.36
CA LEU A 228 13.61 5.06 -1.78
C LEU A 228 14.46 3.91 -2.31
N TYR A 229 14.67 3.80 -3.62
CA TYR A 229 15.56 2.79 -4.20
C TYR A 229 17.02 2.94 -3.74
N ARG A 230 17.51 4.17 -3.65
CA ARG A 230 18.88 4.44 -3.18
C ARG A 230 19.11 3.99 -1.75
N PHE A 231 18.14 4.18 -0.85
CA PHE A 231 18.29 3.88 0.56
C PHE A 231 17.98 2.43 0.88
N TYR A 232 16.90 1.90 0.32
CA TYR A 232 16.41 0.54 0.63
C TYR A 232 16.96 -0.53 -0.32
N GLY A 233 17.33 -0.16 -1.54
CA GLY A 233 17.74 -1.11 -2.58
C GLY A 233 16.57 -1.82 -3.27
N GLU A 234 16.88 -2.49 -4.37
CA GLU A 234 15.88 -3.20 -5.18
C GLU A 234 15.32 -4.46 -4.50
N ASP A 235 15.99 -4.96 -3.47
CA ASP A 235 15.52 -6.10 -2.67
C ASP A 235 14.36 -5.71 -1.74
N HIS A 236 14.26 -4.43 -1.40
CA HIS A 236 13.24 -3.92 -0.48
C HIS A 236 12.25 -2.96 -1.10
N VAL A 237 12.52 -2.44 -2.30
CA VAL A 237 11.58 -1.55 -3.01
C VAL A 237 11.26 -2.13 -4.36
N GLU A 238 9.97 -2.21 -4.64
CA GLU A 238 9.48 -2.70 -5.92
C GLU A 238 8.40 -1.77 -6.47
N THR A 239 8.55 -1.37 -7.73
CA THR A 239 7.53 -0.59 -8.44
C THR A 239 6.95 -1.43 -9.56
N LEU A 240 5.65 -1.61 -9.56
CA LEU A 240 4.93 -2.37 -10.58
C LEU A 240 4.07 -1.45 -11.43
N LEU A 241 4.11 -1.70 -12.73
CA LEU A 241 3.23 -1.09 -13.73
C LEU A 241 2.26 -2.15 -14.24
N SER A 242 0.96 -1.88 -14.18
CA SER A 242 -0.02 -2.60 -14.98
C SER A 242 -0.27 -1.87 -16.28
N TYR A 243 -0.32 -2.62 -17.38
CA TYR A 243 -0.50 -2.05 -18.72
C TYR A 243 -1.35 -2.96 -19.61
N LEU A 244 -1.89 -2.38 -20.66
CA LEU A 244 -2.58 -3.10 -21.73
C LEU A 244 -1.69 -3.11 -22.97
N ASP A 245 -1.37 -4.29 -23.52
CA ASP A 245 -0.73 -4.42 -24.83
C ASP A 245 -1.83 -4.24 -25.89
N LEU A 246 -1.72 -3.15 -26.66
CA LEU A 246 -2.73 -2.79 -27.64
C LEU A 246 -2.76 -3.70 -28.86
N ASP A 247 -1.65 -4.36 -29.20
CA ASP A 247 -1.63 -5.31 -30.31
C ASP A 247 -2.36 -6.61 -29.93
N GLU A 248 -2.12 -7.11 -28.72
CA GLU A 248 -2.86 -8.27 -28.21
C GLU A 248 -4.33 -7.96 -28.03
N TYR A 249 -4.66 -6.78 -27.50
CA TYR A 249 -6.04 -6.35 -27.29
C TYR A 249 -6.77 -6.20 -28.64
N GLU A 250 -6.15 -5.60 -29.63
CA GLU A 250 -6.71 -5.46 -30.97
C GLU A 250 -6.96 -6.82 -31.62
N GLN A 251 -5.98 -7.73 -31.57
CA GLN A 251 -6.14 -9.09 -32.11
C GLN A 251 -7.33 -9.81 -31.47
N LYS A 252 -7.48 -9.69 -30.15
CA LYS A 252 -8.61 -10.26 -29.44
C LYS A 252 -9.95 -9.68 -29.89
N ILE A 253 -10.06 -8.36 -29.98
CA ILE A 253 -11.30 -7.69 -30.42
C ILE A 253 -11.61 -8.03 -31.87
N LYS A 254 -10.63 -8.06 -32.77
CA LYS A 254 -10.81 -8.48 -34.17
C LYS A 254 -11.30 -9.94 -34.30
N LYS A 255 -10.79 -10.84 -33.45
CA LYS A 255 -11.26 -12.23 -33.41
C LYS A 255 -12.69 -12.32 -32.93
N GLU A 256 -13.08 -11.58 -31.90
CA GLU A 256 -14.47 -11.50 -31.44
C GLU A 256 -15.37 -10.92 -32.51
N TYR A 257 -14.94 -9.88 -33.21
CA TYR A 257 -15.66 -9.26 -34.34
C TYR A 257 -15.96 -10.27 -35.46
N ASN A 258 -14.92 -10.97 -35.95
CA ASN A 258 -15.07 -11.95 -37.02
C ASN A 258 -15.98 -13.13 -36.61
N THR A 259 -15.90 -13.56 -35.36
CA THR A 259 -16.74 -14.63 -34.81
C THR A 259 -18.20 -14.19 -34.74
N THR A 260 -18.46 -12.94 -34.31
CA THR A 260 -19.81 -12.37 -34.24
C THR A 260 -20.39 -12.16 -35.63
N LEU A 261 -19.61 -11.64 -36.59
CA LEU A 261 -20.01 -11.48 -37.97
C LEU A 261 -20.44 -12.79 -38.58
N THR A 262 -19.64 -13.85 -38.42
CA THR A 262 -20.00 -15.20 -38.89
C THR A 262 -21.28 -15.74 -38.24
N SER A 263 -21.55 -15.43 -36.96
CA SER A 263 -22.79 -15.80 -36.27
C SER A 263 -24.00 -15.07 -36.85
N ILE A 264 -23.84 -13.80 -37.16
CA ILE A 264 -24.88 -12.98 -37.80
C ILE A 264 -25.23 -13.55 -39.18
N GLU A 265 -24.23 -13.81 -40.03
CA GLU A 265 -24.42 -14.38 -41.36
C GLU A 265 -25.17 -15.71 -41.32
N LYS A 266 -24.76 -16.63 -40.43
CA LYS A 266 -25.43 -17.91 -40.22
C LYS A 266 -26.89 -17.75 -39.76
N THR A 267 -27.13 -16.77 -38.87
CA THR A 267 -28.46 -16.52 -38.33
C THR A 267 -29.37 -15.90 -39.39
N LYS A 268 -28.86 -14.97 -40.21
CA LYS A 268 -29.58 -14.41 -41.36
C LYS A 268 -29.99 -15.50 -42.39
N ALA A 269 -29.04 -16.34 -42.81
CA ALA A 269 -29.29 -17.45 -43.71
C ALA A 269 -30.31 -18.49 -43.16
N PHE A 270 -30.35 -18.68 -41.85
CA PHE A 270 -31.37 -19.52 -41.21
C PHE A 270 -32.75 -18.86 -41.24
N LEU A 271 -32.85 -17.55 -40.97
CA LEU A 271 -34.13 -16.82 -40.97
C LEU A 271 -34.75 -16.70 -42.37
N GLU A 272 -33.91 -16.59 -43.38
CA GLU A 272 -34.38 -16.64 -44.79
C GLU A 272 -35.15 -17.93 -45.08
N LYS A 273 -34.71 -19.07 -44.54
CA LYS A 273 -35.37 -20.37 -44.72
C LYS A 273 -36.49 -20.62 -43.70
N ASN A 274 -36.50 -19.91 -42.59
CA ASN A 274 -37.43 -20.11 -41.46
C ASN A 274 -37.89 -18.73 -40.92
N PRO A 275 -38.73 -18.01 -41.72
CA PRO A 275 -39.21 -16.69 -41.33
C PRO A 275 -40.11 -16.77 -40.07
N GLY A 276 -40.06 -15.74 -39.21
CA GLY A 276 -40.90 -15.64 -38.03
C GLY A 276 -40.35 -16.40 -36.80
N ASN A 277 -39.08 -16.84 -36.79
CA ASN A 277 -38.47 -17.43 -35.63
C ASN A 277 -38.00 -16.32 -34.67
N GLU A 278 -38.88 -15.88 -33.77
CA GLU A 278 -38.65 -14.79 -32.81
C GLU A 278 -37.37 -14.94 -31.98
N LYS A 279 -37.03 -16.16 -31.57
CA LYS A 279 -35.80 -16.42 -30.80
C LYS A 279 -34.55 -16.11 -31.61
N LYS A 280 -34.54 -16.44 -32.89
CA LYS A 280 -33.41 -16.16 -33.79
C LYS A 280 -33.34 -14.69 -34.18
N GLU A 281 -34.47 -14.05 -34.38
CA GLU A 281 -34.56 -12.61 -34.65
C GLU A 281 -34.03 -11.80 -33.47
N LYS A 282 -34.41 -12.15 -32.21
CA LYS A 282 -33.91 -11.52 -31.03
C LYS A 282 -32.39 -11.70 -30.87
N ARG A 283 -31.88 -12.91 -31.18
CA ARG A 283 -30.45 -13.18 -31.17
C ARG A 283 -29.71 -12.35 -32.22
N LEU A 284 -30.22 -12.27 -33.42
CA LEU A 284 -29.64 -11.47 -34.51
C LEU A 284 -29.47 -10.02 -34.08
N LYS A 285 -30.52 -9.40 -33.51
CA LYS A 285 -30.50 -8.02 -33.04
C LYS A 285 -29.45 -7.84 -31.92
N THR A 286 -29.30 -8.82 -31.02
CA THR A 286 -28.30 -8.78 -29.96
C THR A 286 -26.87 -8.86 -30.53
N ASP A 287 -26.66 -9.80 -31.48
CA ASP A 287 -25.34 -9.98 -32.11
C ASP A 287 -24.98 -8.75 -32.98
N GLU A 288 -25.92 -8.11 -33.67
CA GLU A 288 -25.68 -6.86 -34.42
C GLU A 288 -25.32 -5.70 -33.50
N THR A 289 -26.04 -5.50 -32.37
CA THR A 289 -25.69 -4.48 -31.37
C THR A 289 -24.31 -4.73 -30.80
N TYR A 290 -23.94 -5.99 -30.56
CA TYR A 290 -22.62 -6.36 -30.07
C TYR A 290 -21.53 -6.07 -31.11
N LEU A 291 -21.79 -6.37 -32.40
CA LEU A 291 -20.87 -6.06 -33.51
C LEU A 291 -20.57 -4.57 -33.59
N ASP A 292 -21.58 -3.70 -33.52
CA ASP A 292 -21.41 -2.23 -33.48
C ASP A 292 -20.54 -1.79 -32.31
N SER A 293 -20.68 -2.45 -31.13
CA SER A 293 -19.84 -2.17 -29.96
C SER A 293 -18.36 -2.57 -30.15
N LEU A 294 -18.12 -3.63 -30.92
CA LEU A 294 -16.78 -4.09 -31.28
C LEU A 294 -16.11 -3.16 -32.30
N GLU A 295 -16.85 -2.63 -33.28
CA GLU A 295 -16.34 -1.60 -34.19
C GLU A 295 -15.90 -0.35 -33.49
N LYS A 296 -16.69 0.14 -32.52
CA LYS A 296 -16.31 1.29 -31.69
C LYS A 296 -15.03 1.02 -30.86
N LYS A 297 -14.89 -0.21 -30.36
CA LYS A 297 -13.65 -0.59 -29.64
C LYS A 297 -12.44 -0.62 -30.57
N ILE A 298 -12.58 -1.13 -31.79
CA ILE A 298 -11.48 -1.14 -32.78
C ILE A 298 -11.06 0.29 -33.12
N SER A 299 -12.01 1.20 -33.33
CA SER A 299 -11.69 2.62 -33.57
C SER A 299 -10.99 3.25 -32.36
N HIS A 300 -11.47 2.99 -31.16
CA HIS A 300 -10.86 3.50 -29.93
C HIS A 300 -9.44 2.94 -29.68
N ILE A 301 -9.17 1.69 -30.07
CA ILE A 301 -7.81 1.12 -29.98
C ILE A 301 -6.84 1.93 -30.85
N GLN A 302 -7.27 2.40 -32.01
CA GLN A 302 -6.42 3.24 -32.86
C GLN A 302 -6.08 4.57 -32.17
N GLU A 303 -7.05 5.23 -31.55
CA GLU A 303 -6.84 6.45 -30.78
C GLU A 303 -5.86 6.24 -29.63
N LEU A 304 -5.99 5.10 -28.93
CA LEU A 304 -5.06 4.72 -27.86
C LEU A 304 -3.64 4.48 -28.40
N LYS A 305 -3.50 3.84 -29.57
CA LYS A 305 -2.20 3.64 -30.22
C LYS A 305 -1.54 4.96 -30.62
N ASP A 306 -2.33 5.89 -31.10
CA ASP A 306 -1.84 7.22 -31.47
C ASP A 306 -1.37 8.02 -30.24
N THR A 307 -2.00 7.79 -29.08
CA THR A 307 -1.69 8.49 -27.82
C THR A 307 -0.54 7.84 -27.04
N TYR A 308 -0.58 6.52 -26.90
CA TYR A 308 0.29 5.75 -26.00
C TYR A 308 1.30 4.83 -26.71
N GLY A 309 1.18 4.68 -28.03
CA GLY A 309 1.97 3.71 -28.78
C GLY A 309 1.48 2.28 -28.55
N LYS A 310 2.37 1.39 -28.13
CA LYS A 310 2.05 -0.04 -27.97
C LYS A 310 1.42 -0.38 -26.62
N GLU A 311 1.81 0.30 -25.55
CA GLU A 311 1.44 -0.02 -24.17
C GLU A 311 0.67 1.14 -23.54
N VAL A 312 -0.53 0.86 -23.03
CA VAL A 312 -1.30 1.84 -22.25
C VAL A 312 -1.03 1.60 -20.77
N PRO A 313 -0.38 2.54 -20.06
CA PRO A 313 -0.22 2.45 -18.62
C PRO A 313 -1.58 2.60 -17.92
N LEU A 314 -1.91 1.64 -17.04
CA LEU A 314 -3.19 1.60 -16.35
C LEU A 314 -3.08 1.99 -14.87
N ALA A 315 -2.08 1.48 -14.19
CA ALA A 315 -1.76 1.84 -12.82
C ALA A 315 -0.29 1.58 -12.53
N CYS A 316 0.28 2.35 -11.59
CA CYS A 316 1.62 2.17 -11.12
C CYS A 316 1.64 2.21 -9.60
N CYS A 317 2.24 1.22 -8.95
CA CYS A 317 2.29 1.09 -7.49
C CYS A 317 3.72 0.83 -7.02
N LEU A 318 4.12 1.51 -5.95
CA LEU A 318 5.40 1.30 -5.28
C LEU A 318 5.17 0.60 -3.95
N PHE A 319 5.94 -0.44 -3.71
CA PHE A 319 5.89 -1.29 -2.52
C PHE A 319 7.21 -1.26 -1.76
N ILE A 320 7.11 -1.41 -0.42
CA ILE A 320 8.26 -1.72 0.43
C ILE A 320 8.06 -3.13 0.98
N LYS A 321 9.10 -3.97 0.82
CA LYS A 321 9.19 -5.33 1.34
C LYS A 321 10.14 -5.33 2.55
N TYR A 322 9.60 -5.47 3.76
CA TYR A 322 10.43 -5.44 4.96
C TYR A 322 9.82 -6.25 6.11
N GLY A 323 10.67 -6.97 6.84
CA GLY A 323 10.23 -7.81 7.94
C GLY A 323 9.19 -8.83 7.48
N HIS A 324 8.02 -8.82 8.09
CA HIS A 324 6.94 -9.76 7.82
C HIS A 324 5.84 -9.21 6.90
N GLU A 325 6.04 -8.03 6.29
CA GLU A 325 5.00 -7.40 5.50
C GLU A 325 5.48 -6.84 4.15
N ILE A 326 4.56 -6.80 3.21
CA ILE A 326 4.67 -5.97 2.00
C ILE A 326 3.74 -4.77 2.18
N VAL A 327 4.32 -3.57 2.11
CA VAL A 327 3.60 -2.31 2.28
C VAL A 327 3.36 -1.65 0.93
N TYR A 328 2.10 -1.42 0.58
CA TYR A 328 1.69 -0.57 -0.53
C TYR A 328 1.83 0.90 -0.14
N LEU A 329 2.95 1.52 -0.51
CA LEU A 329 3.31 2.85 -0.05
C LEU A 329 2.69 3.96 -0.91
N VAL A 330 2.78 3.83 -2.23
CA VAL A 330 2.29 4.83 -3.20
C VAL A 330 1.59 4.12 -4.35
N GLY A 331 0.52 4.71 -4.86
CA GLY A 331 -0.14 4.19 -6.04
C GLY A 331 -0.97 5.20 -6.79
N SER A 332 -0.79 5.16 -8.10
CA SER A 332 -1.43 6.06 -9.05
C SER A 332 -2.10 5.27 -10.17
N SER A 333 -3.12 5.83 -10.78
CA SER A 333 -3.87 5.16 -11.84
C SER A 333 -4.33 6.12 -12.92
N ASN A 334 -4.31 5.63 -14.16
CA ASN A 334 -4.91 6.29 -15.30
C ASN A 334 -6.44 6.22 -15.18
N TYR A 335 -7.04 7.35 -14.82
CA TYR A 335 -8.49 7.41 -14.59
C TYR A 335 -9.30 7.24 -15.88
N GLU A 336 -8.80 7.69 -17.02
CA GLU A 336 -9.48 7.55 -18.29
C GLU A 336 -9.60 6.07 -18.70
N GLN A 337 -8.60 5.27 -18.34
CA GLN A 337 -8.53 3.85 -18.63
C GLN A 337 -8.97 2.96 -17.45
N ARG A 338 -9.73 3.49 -16.49
CA ARG A 338 -10.18 2.79 -15.28
C ARG A 338 -10.99 1.52 -15.53
N ASP A 339 -11.59 1.40 -16.73
CA ASP A 339 -12.41 0.24 -17.09
C ASP A 339 -11.58 -1.04 -17.28
N PHE A 340 -10.29 -0.93 -17.53
CA PHE A 340 -9.37 -2.07 -17.59
C PHE A 340 -8.94 -2.58 -16.21
N ARG A 341 -9.29 -1.86 -15.12
CA ARG A 341 -9.07 -2.31 -13.73
C ARG A 341 -7.60 -2.54 -13.35
N GLY A 342 -6.69 -1.74 -13.86
CA GLY A 342 -5.24 -1.86 -13.61
C GLY A 342 -4.84 -1.98 -12.13
N PRO A 343 -5.34 -1.14 -11.20
CA PRO A 343 -5.02 -1.27 -9.77
C PRO A 343 -5.37 -2.65 -9.19
N TYR A 344 -6.50 -3.23 -9.57
CA TYR A 344 -6.91 -4.56 -9.09
C TYR A 344 -5.98 -5.67 -9.58
N ALA A 345 -5.43 -5.52 -10.80
CA ALA A 345 -4.43 -6.46 -11.31
C ALA A 345 -3.14 -6.41 -10.48
N ILE A 346 -2.61 -5.21 -10.19
CA ILE A 346 -1.38 -5.04 -9.41
C ILE A 346 -1.54 -5.61 -8.00
N HIS A 347 -2.61 -5.21 -7.29
CA HIS A 347 -2.80 -5.67 -5.91
C HIS A 347 -2.97 -7.19 -5.84
N TRP A 348 -3.74 -7.79 -6.77
CA TRP A 348 -3.89 -9.24 -6.80
C TRP A 348 -2.57 -9.95 -7.09
N HIS A 349 -1.78 -9.44 -8.02
CA HIS A 349 -0.44 -9.97 -8.32
C HIS A 349 0.47 -9.90 -7.09
N MET A 350 0.56 -8.74 -6.44
CA MET A 350 1.45 -8.56 -5.29
C MET A 350 1.00 -9.37 -4.07
N ILE A 351 -0.31 -9.55 -3.85
CA ILE A 351 -0.84 -10.43 -2.80
C ILE A 351 -0.42 -11.89 -3.06
N GLN A 352 -0.48 -12.35 -4.31
CA GLN A 352 -0.02 -13.70 -4.68
C GLN A 352 1.49 -13.88 -4.46
N GLU A 353 2.29 -12.88 -4.83
CA GLU A 353 3.74 -12.89 -4.56
C GLU A 353 4.02 -12.86 -3.06
N ALA A 354 3.29 -12.04 -2.27
CA ALA A 354 3.43 -12.01 -0.82
C ALA A 354 3.20 -13.37 -0.17
N ILE A 355 2.14 -14.09 -0.59
CA ILE A 355 1.86 -15.44 -0.10
C ILE A 355 2.98 -16.41 -0.50
N LYS A 356 3.44 -16.36 -1.75
CA LYS A 356 4.49 -17.22 -2.27
C LYS A 356 5.84 -16.99 -1.60
N GLU A 357 6.17 -15.72 -1.29
CA GLU A 357 7.41 -15.34 -0.61
C GLU A 357 7.33 -15.54 0.91
N GLY A 358 6.14 -15.86 1.46
CA GLY A 358 5.95 -16.20 2.87
C GLY A 358 5.79 -14.99 3.79
N TYR A 359 5.34 -13.85 3.26
CA TYR A 359 4.99 -12.71 4.11
C TYR A 359 3.72 -12.96 4.91
N ASP A 360 3.72 -12.47 6.15
CA ASP A 360 2.59 -12.61 7.07
C ASP A 360 1.46 -11.63 6.75
N PHE A 361 1.80 -10.44 6.24
CA PHE A 361 0.84 -9.37 6.00
C PHE A 361 1.04 -8.70 4.63
N TYR A 362 -0.10 -8.34 4.03
CA TYR A 362 -0.15 -7.37 2.94
C TYR A 362 -0.78 -6.08 3.46
N ASN A 363 0.03 -5.05 3.63
CA ASN A 363 -0.35 -3.79 4.25
C ASN A 363 -0.66 -2.74 3.18
N PHE A 364 -1.95 -2.40 3.04
CA PHE A 364 -2.39 -1.31 2.16
C PHE A 364 -2.01 0.08 2.66
N TYR A 365 -1.40 0.16 3.85
CA TYR A 365 -0.99 1.40 4.49
C TYR A 365 -2.17 2.32 4.84
N GLY A 366 -1.90 3.65 4.92
CA GLY A 366 -2.79 4.63 5.50
C GLY A 366 -4.19 4.74 4.88
N ILE A 367 -5.17 4.90 5.76
CA ILE A 367 -6.53 5.35 5.47
C ILE A 367 -6.89 6.50 6.40
N SER A 368 -7.85 7.33 6.00
CA SER A 368 -8.21 8.55 6.75
C SER A 368 -8.86 8.29 8.13
N GLY A 369 -9.40 7.09 8.34
CA GLY A 369 -10.20 6.78 9.53
C GLY A 369 -11.63 7.32 9.47
N TYR A 370 -12.04 7.90 8.33
CA TYR A 370 -13.44 8.18 8.02
C TYR A 370 -14.00 7.01 7.21
N PHE A 371 -15.03 6.36 7.75
CA PHE A 371 -15.60 5.13 7.20
C PHE A 371 -16.96 5.33 6.52
N GLU A 372 -17.41 6.58 6.38
CA GLU A 372 -18.70 6.95 5.83
C GLU A 372 -18.57 7.57 4.43
N PRO A 373 -19.50 7.29 3.49
CA PRO A 373 -19.53 7.93 2.19
C PRO A 373 -19.57 9.47 2.28
N GLY A 374 -18.82 10.13 1.38
CA GLY A 374 -18.76 11.60 1.30
C GLY A 374 -17.78 12.24 2.28
N LYS A 375 -17.11 11.49 3.13
CA LYS A 375 -16.03 11.98 3.98
C LYS A 375 -14.68 11.92 3.24
N GLU A 376 -13.73 12.73 3.72
CA GLU A 376 -12.35 12.75 3.21
C GLU A 376 -11.72 11.35 3.19
N GLY A 377 -11.11 10.99 2.06
CA GLY A 377 -10.42 9.70 1.91
C GLY A 377 -11.33 8.47 1.88
N TYR A 378 -12.67 8.62 1.87
CA TYR A 378 -13.58 7.48 1.81
C TYR A 378 -13.35 6.60 0.59
N GLY A 379 -13.06 7.18 -0.57
CA GLY A 379 -12.78 6.40 -1.79
C GLY A 379 -11.56 5.47 -1.67
N VAL A 380 -10.53 5.92 -0.95
CA VAL A 380 -9.35 5.11 -0.64
C VAL A 380 -9.70 3.98 0.32
N PHE A 381 -10.47 4.28 1.36
CA PHE A 381 -10.97 3.27 2.29
C PHE A 381 -11.87 2.24 1.58
N ASP A 382 -12.83 2.70 0.78
CA ASP A 382 -13.77 1.83 0.05
C ASP A 382 -13.06 0.88 -0.94
N PHE A 383 -12.00 1.38 -1.58
CA PHE A 383 -11.13 0.56 -2.42
C PHE A 383 -10.40 -0.52 -1.60
N LYS A 384 -9.70 -0.12 -0.52
CA LYS A 384 -8.88 -1.01 0.29
C LYS A 384 -9.69 -2.07 1.02
N ARG A 385 -10.83 -1.70 1.63
CA ARG A 385 -11.73 -2.65 2.32
C ARG A 385 -12.30 -3.72 1.40
N GLY A 386 -12.32 -3.47 0.09
CA GLY A 386 -12.78 -4.44 -0.88
C GLY A 386 -11.91 -5.71 -0.97
N PHE A 387 -10.66 -5.63 -0.55
CA PHE A 387 -9.70 -6.73 -0.55
C PHE A 387 -9.67 -7.52 0.78
N ASN A 388 -10.45 -7.09 1.77
CA ASN A 388 -10.44 -7.68 3.11
C ASN A 388 -11.78 -8.34 3.45
#